data_33b15613a80d19e166daee0e58db1832
#
_entry.id   33b15613a80d19e166daee0e58db1832
#
_cell.length_a   1.000
_cell.length_b   1.000
_cell.length_c   1.000
_cell.angle_alpha   90.00
_cell.angle_beta   90.00
_cell.angle_gamma   90.00
#
_symmetry.space_group_name_H-M   'P 1'
#
loop_
_entity.id
_entity.type
_entity.pdbx_description
1 polymer ?
#
loop_
_entity_poly.entity_id
_entity_poly.type
_entity_poly.pdbx_seq_one_letter_code
_entity_poly.pdbx_strand_id
1 'polypeptide(L)'
;MLRVAFLTFLALAASGSIAAADPQAGDDLAICRDRQADAQARATACDNLLSADGVAGKDKAIALSVRGTTLLNKRDYVRAIEVLSTALDLDPDYVVSLNLRGLAYERSGKEDLAMADYNLALQKRPAYGVPYNNRGVIQLRRGALQSALDDFNLSIKYTPKFLLAWTNRARVRTLMKDFNGALADFAEAEKIDPAAPQIAGHRCITYGMMGKYAQALADCSGLIERQPKNVFAINNRADVNMMKGDLDAALRDYNTALQINPNNVRAHSGRGQIYERRKDLAQARADYRAAAYSLTRFDEIDVARARAVAQERLAALTSQMPGGAPGRRVALVIGNGAYKNVHALPNPPRDSKLVAGVLRDVGFQTVISVSDLTRDKFFEALQTFANEAEKADWAVVYYAGHGFEIGGVNYLVPVDAKLAADKDAETQAVALEQVIAAVGAARKMRLVVLDACRDNPFALTMQRTLALKLVDKGFSNIEPGAGFMVVYAAKHGETAMDGDGSANSPFATALAREIKQPRVEIRKLFDIVRDDVWAATKHEQQPFTYGSPPGREDFYFVAGK
;
A
#
# COMPACT_ATOMS: atom_id res chain seq x y z
N MET A 1 -36.99 -81.69 32.61
CA MET A 1 -37.67 -80.52 33.15
C MET A 1 -37.09 -79.27 32.48
N LEU A 2 -37.82 -78.80 31.46
CA LEU A 2 -37.43 -77.65 30.65
C LEU A 2 -37.82 -76.37 31.35
N ARG A 3 -36.87 -75.42 31.42
CA ARG A 3 -37.17 -74.03 31.73
C ARG A 3 -37.05 -73.21 30.43
N VAL A 4 -38.18 -72.68 30.02
CA VAL A 4 -38.30 -71.75 28.89
C VAL A 4 -37.96 -70.34 29.41
N ALA A 5 -36.95 -69.69 28.80
CA ALA A 5 -36.61 -68.29 29.10
C ALA A 5 -37.29 -67.40 28.04
N PHE A 6 -38.14 -66.48 28.51
CA PHE A 6 -38.73 -65.39 27.71
C PHE A 6 -37.71 -64.26 27.50
N LEU A 7 -37.35 -64.01 26.25
CA LEU A 7 -36.60 -62.83 25.85
C LEU A 7 -37.61 -61.74 25.47
N THR A 8 -37.70 -60.70 26.27
CA THR A 8 -38.40 -59.44 25.96
C THR A 8 -37.51 -58.55 25.11
N PHE A 9 -37.88 -58.30 23.87
CA PHE A 9 -37.30 -57.27 23.01
C PHE A 9 -37.82 -55.88 23.45
N LEU A 10 -36.93 -55.02 23.98
CA LEU A 10 -37.17 -53.59 24.14
C LEU A 10 -36.86 -52.91 22.77
N ALA A 11 -37.89 -52.48 22.09
CA ALA A 11 -37.73 -51.57 20.92
C ALA A 11 -37.45 -50.14 21.44
N LEU A 12 -36.19 -49.70 21.30
CA LEU A 12 -35.87 -48.28 21.43
C LEU A 12 -36.42 -47.54 20.17
N ALA A 13 -37.50 -46.82 20.36
CA ALA A 13 -37.93 -45.82 19.38
C ALA A 13 -36.97 -44.63 19.46
N ALA A 14 -36.07 -44.51 18.49
CA ALA A 14 -35.31 -43.28 18.28
C ALA A 14 -36.30 -42.23 17.73
N SER A 15 -36.82 -41.38 18.63
CA SER A 15 -37.49 -40.15 18.25
C SER A 15 -36.44 -39.15 17.75
N GLY A 16 -36.17 -39.20 16.45
CA GLY A 16 -35.48 -38.09 15.78
C GLY A 16 -36.39 -36.87 15.87
N SER A 17 -36.07 -35.94 16.78
CA SER A 17 -36.65 -34.62 16.74
C SER A 17 -36.18 -33.94 15.45
N ILE A 18 -37.09 -33.86 14.46
CA ILE A 18 -36.94 -32.90 13.36
C ILE A 18 -37.01 -31.54 14.04
N ALA A 19 -35.85 -30.88 14.20
CA ALA A 19 -35.81 -29.50 14.63
C ALA A 19 -36.70 -28.71 13.65
N ALA A 20 -37.79 -28.15 14.15
CA ALA A 20 -38.60 -27.22 13.38
C ALA A 20 -37.70 -26.10 12.90
N ALA A 21 -37.69 -25.85 11.59
CA ALA A 21 -36.93 -24.72 11.05
C ALA A 21 -37.42 -23.44 11.74
N ASP A 22 -36.49 -22.65 12.25
CA ASP A 22 -36.76 -21.34 12.87
C ASP A 22 -37.49 -20.46 11.83
N PRO A 23 -38.75 -20.01 12.08
CA PRO A 23 -39.46 -19.16 11.15
C PRO A 23 -38.67 -17.88 10.81
N GLN A 24 -37.90 -17.33 11.75
CA GLN A 24 -37.03 -16.18 11.57
C GLN A 24 -35.92 -16.46 10.54
N ALA A 25 -35.35 -17.66 10.52
CA ALA A 25 -34.34 -18.04 9.55
C ALA A 25 -34.89 -18.11 8.11
N GLY A 26 -36.17 -18.43 7.93
CA GLY A 26 -36.86 -18.40 6.63
C GLY A 26 -37.01 -16.98 6.09
N ASP A 27 -37.40 -16.03 6.93
CA ASP A 27 -37.53 -14.61 6.57
C ASP A 27 -36.15 -13.99 6.30
N ASP A 28 -35.15 -14.25 7.14
CA ASP A 28 -33.78 -13.78 6.95
C ASP A 28 -33.17 -14.32 5.64
N LEU A 29 -33.46 -15.56 5.27
CA LEU A 29 -33.01 -16.13 4.00
C LEU A 29 -33.63 -15.42 2.79
N ALA A 30 -34.92 -15.11 2.84
CA ALA A 30 -35.60 -14.39 1.78
C ALA A 30 -35.00 -12.97 1.61
N ILE A 31 -34.82 -12.23 2.70
CA ILE A 31 -34.22 -10.89 2.70
C ILE A 31 -32.76 -10.94 2.24
N CYS A 32 -31.97 -11.91 2.71
CA CYS A 32 -30.57 -12.05 2.34
C CYS A 32 -30.39 -12.33 0.83
N ARG A 33 -31.29 -13.10 0.22
CA ARG A 33 -31.31 -13.38 -1.24
C ARG A 33 -31.83 -12.20 -2.07
N ASP A 34 -32.67 -11.35 -1.49
CA ASP A 34 -33.26 -10.23 -2.23
C ASP A 34 -32.22 -9.13 -2.49
N ARG A 35 -31.89 -8.94 -3.77
CA ARG A 35 -30.94 -7.91 -4.21
C ARG A 35 -31.55 -6.50 -4.24
N GLN A 36 -32.87 -6.38 -4.08
CA GLN A 36 -33.59 -5.12 -4.03
C GLN A 36 -33.82 -4.65 -2.57
N ALA A 37 -33.63 -5.54 -1.59
CA ALA A 37 -33.75 -5.20 -0.19
C ALA A 37 -32.78 -4.08 0.22
N ASP A 38 -33.18 -3.29 1.23
CA ASP A 38 -32.30 -2.31 1.84
C ASP A 38 -30.96 -2.94 2.23
N ALA A 39 -29.86 -2.25 1.92
CA ALA A 39 -28.51 -2.79 2.09
C ALA A 39 -28.19 -3.18 3.54
N GLN A 40 -28.68 -2.37 4.51
CA GLN A 40 -28.45 -2.64 5.94
C GLN A 40 -29.32 -3.80 6.41
N ALA A 41 -30.61 -3.83 6.03
CA ALA A 41 -31.52 -4.93 6.36
C ALA A 41 -31.00 -6.26 5.78
N ARG A 42 -30.51 -6.23 4.53
CA ARG A 42 -29.90 -7.39 3.87
C ARG A 42 -28.63 -7.87 4.58
N ALA A 43 -27.75 -6.95 4.98
CA ALA A 43 -26.54 -7.31 5.71
C ALA A 43 -26.88 -7.95 7.06
N THR A 44 -27.85 -7.41 7.79
CA THR A 44 -28.31 -7.93 9.09
C THR A 44 -28.90 -9.32 8.93
N ALA A 45 -29.80 -9.53 7.97
CA ALA A 45 -30.42 -10.82 7.71
C ALA A 45 -29.37 -11.89 7.31
N CYS A 46 -28.39 -11.53 6.48
CA CYS A 46 -27.30 -12.44 6.12
C CYS A 46 -26.38 -12.75 7.33
N ASP A 47 -26.13 -11.81 8.22
CA ASP A 47 -25.34 -12.04 9.44
C ASP A 47 -26.09 -12.94 10.44
N ASN A 48 -27.41 -12.79 10.58
CA ASN A 48 -28.26 -13.69 11.36
C ASN A 48 -28.17 -15.13 10.82
N LEU A 49 -28.29 -15.31 9.49
CA LEU A 49 -28.14 -16.62 8.85
C LEU A 49 -26.79 -17.27 9.11
N LEU A 50 -25.70 -16.49 9.13
CA LEU A 50 -24.38 -17.02 9.41
C LEU A 50 -24.19 -17.44 10.88
N SER A 51 -25.05 -16.93 11.77
CA SER A 51 -25.06 -17.25 13.21
C SER A 51 -26.04 -18.37 13.55
N ALA A 52 -26.97 -18.71 12.64
CA ALA A 52 -27.97 -19.75 12.82
C ALA A 52 -27.41 -21.14 12.49
N ASP A 53 -27.82 -22.15 13.26
CA ASP A 53 -27.52 -23.54 12.98
C ASP A 53 -28.30 -24.04 11.75
N GLY A 54 -27.66 -24.88 10.93
CA GLY A 54 -28.32 -25.58 9.81
C GLY A 54 -28.26 -24.88 8.46
N VAL A 55 -27.77 -23.64 8.35
CA VAL A 55 -27.56 -22.97 7.07
C VAL A 55 -26.29 -23.50 6.41
N ALA A 56 -26.43 -24.13 5.25
CA ALA A 56 -25.32 -24.78 4.56
C ALA A 56 -25.32 -24.50 3.05
N GLY A 57 -24.24 -24.92 2.38
CA GLY A 57 -24.14 -24.89 0.93
C GLY A 57 -24.28 -23.50 0.32
N LYS A 58 -25.10 -23.39 -0.73
CA LYS A 58 -25.25 -22.16 -1.53
C LYS A 58 -25.80 -20.98 -0.75
N ASP A 59 -26.67 -21.20 0.23
CA ASP A 59 -27.26 -20.12 1.02
C ASP A 59 -26.21 -19.49 1.94
N LYS A 60 -25.39 -20.30 2.55
CA LYS A 60 -24.24 -19.83 3.32
C LYS A 60 -23.23 -19.09 2.43
N ALA A 61 -23.01 -19.55 1.20
CA ALA A 61 -22.16 -18.85 0.24
C ALA A 61 -22.70 -17.47 -0.13
N ILE A 62 -24.04 -17.33 -0.31
CA ILE A 62 -24.69 -16.03 -0.55
C ILE A 62 -24.49 -15.10 0.65
N ALA A 63 -24.78 -15.57 1.86
CA ALA A 63 -24.63 -14.77 3.08
C ALA A 63 -23.17 -14.32 3.29
N LEU A 64 -22.20 -15.20 3.08
CA LEU A 64 -20.77 -14.87 3.11
C LEU A 64 -20.40 -13.83 2.05
N SER A 65 -21.00 -13.87 0.86
CA SER A 65 -20.74 -12.87 -0.19
C SER A 65 -21.28 -11.49 0.17
N VAL A 66 -22.41 -11.40 0.86
CA VAL A 66 -22.94 -10.13 1.39
C VAL A 66 -22.03 -9.60 2.48
N ARG A 67 -21.59 -10.46 3.40
CA ARG A 67 -20.57 -10.09 4.40
C ARG A 67 -19.28 -9.62 3.75
N GLY A 68 -18.81 -10.28 2.68
CA GLY A 68 -17.67 -9.85 1.88
C GLY A 68 -17.86 -8.44 1.29
N THR A 69 -19.07 -8.12 0.80
CA THR A 69 -19.41 -6.77 0.31
C THR A 69 -19.34 -5.74 1.44
N THR A 70 -19.87 -6.07 2.62
CA THR A 70 -19.78 -5.18 3.80
C THR A 70 -18.32 -4.91 4.20
N LEU A 71 -17.46 -5.92 4.16
CA LEU A 71 -16.03 -5.79 4.44
C LEU A 71 -15.32 -4.95 3.38
N LEU A 72 -15.63 -5.13 2.09
CA LEU A 72 -15.13 -4.28 1.01
C LEU A 72 -15.48 -2.81 1.22
N ASN A 73 -16.71 -2.51 1.63
CA ASN A 73 -17.15 -1.15 1.91
C ASN A 73 -16.42 -0.54 3.13
N LYS A 74 -16.06 -1.37 4.11
CA LYS A 74 -15.22 -0.98 5.25
C LYS A 74 -13.73 -0.94 4.91
N ARG A 75 -13.34 -1.23 3.66
CA ARG A 75 -11.96 -1.35 3.17
C ARG A 75 -11.14 -2.45 3.86
N ASP A 76 -11.82 -3.42 4.43
CA ASP A 76 -11.21 -4.59 5.05
C ASP A 76 -11.04 -5.70 4.00
N TYR A 77 -10.07 -5.49 3.14
CA TYR A 77 -9.88 -6.35 1.96
C TYR A 77 -9.40 -7.75 2.32
N VAL A 78 -8.69 -7.89 3.42
CA VAL A 78 -8.15 -9.18 3.85
C VAL A 78 -9.26 -10.09 4.34
N ARG A 79 -10.10 -9.61 5.29
CA ARG A 79 -11.28 -10.40 5.72
C ARG A 79 -12.26 -10.60 4.58
N ALA A 80 -12.38 -9.63 3.67
CA ALA A 80 -13.20 -9.82 2.48
C ALA A 80 -12.70 -11.00 1.63
N ILE A 81 -11.38 -11.11 1.39
CA ILE A 81 -10.78 -12.23 0.64
C ILE A 81 -11.03 -13.56 1.37
N GLU A 82 -10.83 -13.63 2.69
CA GLU A 82 -11.04 -14.84 3.48
C GLU A 82 -12.49 -15.32 3.43
N VAL A 83 -13.42 -14.42 3.72
CA VAL A 83 -14.86 -14.72 3.73
C VAL A 83 -15.34 -15.11 2.33
N LEU A 84 -14.89 -14.42 1.27
CA LEU A 84 -15.26 -14.73 -0.10
C LEU A 84 -14.61 -16.03 -0.60
N SER A 85 -13.42 -16.38 -0.11
CA SER A 85 -12.81 -17.68 -0.38
C SER A 85 -13.61 -18.82 0.25
N THR A 86 -14.04 -18.65 1.51
CA THR A 86 -14.96 -19.62 2.16
C THR A 86 -16.28 -19.74 1.40
N ALA A 87 -16.81 -18.62 0.86
CA ALA A 87 -18.02 -18.67 0.02
C ALA A 87 -17.79 -19.50 -1.26
N LEU A 88 -16.60 -19.39 -1.87
CA LEU A 88 -16.24 -20.14 -3.07
C LEU A 88 -15.89 -21.61 -2.79
N ASP A 89 -15.42 -21.94 -1.59
CA ASP A 89 -15.28 -23.34 -1.16
C ASP A 89 -16.64 -24.04 -1.05
N LEU A 90 -17.70 -23.29 -0.68
CA LEU A 90 -19.08 -23.81 -0.60
C LEU A 90 -19.81 -23.81 -1.94
N ASP A 91 -19.57 -22.83 -2.79
CA ASP A 91 -20.11 -22.72 -4.15
C ASP A 91 -19.06 -22.15 -5.12
N PRO A 92 -18.22 -23.02 -5.73
CA PRO A 92 -17.16 -22.60 -6.66
C PRO A 92 -17.69 -21.91 -7.93
N ASP A 93 -18.98 -22.05 -8.22
CA ASP A 93 -19.63 -21.46 -9.40
C ASP A 93 -20.31 -20.12 -9.10
N TYR A 94 -20.22 -19.63 -7.86
CA TYR A 94 -20.87 -18.39 -7.50
C TYR A 94 -20.06 -17.16 -8.00
N VAL A 95 -20.35 -16.77 -9.25
CA VAL A 95 -19.65 -15.71 -9.98
C VAL A 95 -19.64 -14.35 -9.26
N VAL A 96 -20.60 -14.10 -8.35
CA VAL A 96 -20.64 -12.88 -7.56
C VAL A 96 -19.48 -12.87 -6.56
N SER A 97 -19.23 -13.99 -5.87
CA SER A 97 -18.08 -14.12 -4.96
C SER A 97 -16.76 -13.99 -5.70
N LEU A 98 -16.62 -14.58 -6.90
CA LEU A 98 -15.43 -14.42 -7.74
C LEU A 98 -15.18 -12.93 -8.06
N ASN A 99 -16.21 -12.22 -8.53
CA ASN A 99 -16.09 -10.80 -8.82
C ASN A 99 -15.74 -9.95 -7.58
N LEU A 100 -16.36 -10.23 -6.44
CA LEU A 100 -16.10 -9.52 -5.20
C LEU A 100 -14.70 -9.82 -4.64
N ARG A 101 -14.24 -11.08 -4.73
CA ARG A 101 -12.88 -11.45 -4.32
C ARG A 101 -11.84 -10.85 -5.25
N GLY A 102 -12.13 -10.85 -6.56
CA GLY A 102 -11.32 -10.12 -7.54
C GLY A 102 -11.19 -8.63 -7.19
N LEU A 103 -12.30 -7.97 -6.81
CA LEU A 103 -12.28 -6.58 -6.37
C LEU A 103 -11.48 -6.40 -5.06
N ALA A 104 -11.57 -7.33 -4.11
CA ALA A 104 -10.77 -7.29 -2.89
C ALA A 104 -9.27 -7.47 -3.18
N TYR A 105 -8.92 -8.38 -4.10
CA TYR A 105 -7.54 -8.54 -4.57
C TYR A 105 -7.03 -7.28 -5.27
N GLU A 106 -7.82 -6.70 -6.16
CA GLU A 106 -7.48 -5.44 -6.84
C GLU A 106 -7.19 -4.34 -5.81
N ARG A 107 -8.11 -4.14 -4.86
CA ARG A 107 -8.00 -3.11 -3.82
C ARG A 107 -6.87 -3.35 -2.82
N SER A 108 -6.38 -4.58 -2.71
CA SER A 108 -5.18 -4.93 -1.92
C SER A 108 -3.88 -4.96 -2.73
N GLY A 109 -3.92 -4.53 -4.01
CA GLY A 109 -2.75 -4.48 -4.88
C GLY A 109 -2.35 -5.82 -5.52
N LYS A 110 -3.16 -6.86 -5.38
CA LYS A 110 -2.91 -8.21 -5.93
C LYS A 110 -3.58 -8.36 -7.31
N GLU A 111 -3.15 -7.53 -8.27
CA GLU A 111 -3.82 -7.42 -9.58
C GLU A 111 -3.90 -8.72 -10.37
N ASP A 112 -2.87 -9.58 -10.32
CA ASP A 112 -2.89 -10.84 -11.08
C ASP A 112 -3.91 -11.82 -10.53
N LEU A 113 -4.10 -11.87 -9.19
CA LEU A 113 -5.15 -12.65 -8.56
C LEU A 113 -6.55 -12.09 -8.89
N ALA A 114 -6.67 -10.76 -8.93
CA ALA A 114 -7.92 -10.11 -9.36
C ALA A 114 -8.27 -10.48 -10.81
N MET A 115 -7.30 -10.40 -11.73
CA MET A 115 -7.47 -10.80 -13.13
C MET A 115 -7.89 -12.26 -13.27
N ALA A 116 -7.31 -13.17 -12.48
CA ALA A 116 -7.67 -14.58 -12.48
C ALA A 116 -9.14 -14.79 -12.06
N ASP A 117 -9.57 -14.14 -10.98
CA ASP A 117 -10.96 -14.23 -10.50
C ASP A 117 -11.96 -13.61 -11.49
N TYR A 118 -11.64 -12.45 -12.10
CA TYR A 118 -12.50 -11.86 -13.14
C TYR A 118 -12.61 -12.75 -14.38
N ASN A 119 -11.49 -13.32 -14.83
CA ASN A 119 -11.49 -14.25 -15.97
C ASN A 119 -12.34 -15.49 -15.67
N LEU A 120 -12.22 -16.08 -14.49
CA LEU A 120 -13.01 -17.23 -14.08
C LEU A 120 -14.50 -16.89 -13.98
N ALA A 121 -14.85 -15.72 -13.43
CA ALA A 121 -16.23 -15.24 -13.37
C ALA A 121 -16.83 -15.10 -14.79
N LEU A 122 -16.06 -14.58 -15.75
CA LEU A 122 -16.48 -14.39 -17.13
C LEU A 122 -16.54 -15.71 -17.92
N GLN A 123 -15.66 -16.66 -17.62
CA GLN A 123 -15.73 -18.02 -18.18
C GLN A 123 -17.03 -18.73 -17.76
N LYS A 124 -17.39 -18.61 -16.47
CA LYS A 124 -18.62 -19.23 -15.94
C LYS A 124 -19.90 -18.48 -16.35
N ARG A 125 -19.86 -17.19 -16.49
CA ARG A 125 -21.00 -16.34 -16.90
C ARG A 125 -20.56 -15.24 -17.86
N PRO A 126 -20.47 -15.53 -19.18
CA PRO A 126 -20.04 -14.54 -20.17
C PRO A 126 -20.91 -13.28 -20.26
N ALA A 127 -22.19 -13.35 -19.86
CA ALA A 127 -23.11 -12.21 -19.87
C ALA A 127 -23.10 -11.39 -18.55
N TYR A 128 -22.09 -11.53 -17.71
CA TYR A 128 -21.96 -10.78 -16.47
C TYR A 128 -21.11 -9.53 -16.70
N GLY A 129 -21.74 -8.36 -16.91
CA GLY A 129 -21.05 -7.13 -17.33
C GLY A 129 -20.07 -6.54 -16.31
N VAL A 130 -20.30 -6.70 -14.99
CA VAL A 130 -19.48 -6.06 -13.95
C VAL A 130 -18.02 -6.52 -13.96
N PRO A 131 -17.68 -7.83 -14.04
CA PRO A 131 -16.28 -8.26 -14.12
C PRO A 131 -15.52 -7.73 -15.35
N TYR A 132 -16.21 -7.52 -16.49
CA TYR A 132 -15.60 -6.88 -17.65
C TYR A 132 -15.15 -5.45 -17.29
N ASN A 133 -16.01 -4.63 -16.65
CA ASN A 133 -15.60 -3.30 -16.21
C ASN A 133 -14.38 -3.36 -15.28
N ASN A 134 -14.40 -4.24 -14.28
CA ASN A 134 -13.33 -4.32 -13.30
C ASN A 134 -12.01 -4.77 -13.96
N ARG A 135 -12.07 -5.76 -14.86
CA ARG A 135 -10.91 -6.19 -15.65
C ARG A 135 -10.40 -5.09 -16.57
N GLY A 136 -11.31 -4.37 -17.22
CA GLY A 136 -10.99 -3.21 -18.05
C GLY A 136 -10.28 -2.08 -17.28
N VAL A 137 -10.63 -1.86 -16.02
CA VAL A 137 -9.93 -0.89 -15.14
C VAL A 137 -8.48 -1.31 -14.90
N ILE A 138 -8.20 -2.59 -14.65
CA ILE A 138 -6.81 -3.07 -14.51
C ILE A 138 -6.05 -2.92 -15.83
N GLN A 139 -6.66 -3.27 -16.96
CA GLN A 139 -6.03 -3.12 -18.29
C GLN A 139 -5.74 -1.66 -18.61
N LEU A 140 -6.67 -0.75 -18.29
CA LEU A 140 -6.47 0.70 -18.44
C LEU A 140 -5.27 1.18 -17.60
N ARG A 141 -5.13 0.68 -16.37
CA ARG A 141 -4.02 1.00 -15.47
C ARG A 141 -2.68 0.51 -16.03
N ARG A 142 -2.69 -0.65 -16.66
CA ARG A 142 -1.53 -1.23 -17.38
C ARG A 142 -1.24 -0.57 -18.74
N GLY A 143 -2.06 0.39 -19.15
CA GLY A 143 -1.89 1.08 -20.43
C GLY A 143 -2.40 0.29 -21.65
N ALA A 144 -3.03 -0.86 -21.45
CA ALA A 144 -3.61 -1.69 -22.51
C ALA A 144 -4.97 -1.11 -22.97
N LEU A 145 -4.92 0.07 -23.62
CA LEU A 145 -6.11 0.88 -23.93
C LEU A 145 -7.13 0.12 -24.79
N GLN A 146 -6.68 -0.63 -25.81
CA GLN A 146 -7.61 -1.36 -26.68
C GLN A 146 -8.32 -2.48 -25.91
N SER A 147 -7.60 -3.28 -25.14
CA SER A 147 -8.22 -4.35 -24.32
C SER A 147 -9.20 -3.78 -23.29
N ALA A 148 -8.87 -2.63 -22.68
CA ALA A 148 -9.78 -1.94 -21.77
C ALA A 148 -11.05 -1.47 -22.49
N LEU A 149 -10.91 -0.91 -23.71
CA LEU A 149 -12.04 -0.48 -24.54
C LEU A 149 -12.97 -1.64 -24.87
N ASP A 150 -12.41 -2.80 -25.25
CA ASP A 150 -13.16 -4.00 -25.59
C ASP A 150 -13.94 -4.52 -24.37
N ASP A 151 -13.31 -4.56 -23.21
CA ASP A 151 -13.93 -4.95 -21.96
C ASP A 151 -15.05 -3.99 -21.54
N PHE A 152 -14.86 -2.67 -21.65
CA PHE A 152 -15.94 -1.72 -21.36
C PHE A 152 -17.09 -1.81 -22.37
N ASN A 153 -16.83 -2.13 -23.63
CA ASN A 153 -17.86 -2.41 -24.62
C ASN A 153 -18.72 -3.61 -24.22
N LEU A 154 -18.09 -4.70 -23.77
CA LEU A 154 -18.80 -5.88 -23.27
C LEU A 154 -19.55 -5.59 -21.97
N SER A 155 -18.97 -4.82 -21.07
CA SER A 155 -19.65 -4.38 -19.85
C SER A 155 -20.95 -3.63 -20.16
N ILE A 156 -20.90 -2.66 -21.05
CA ILE A 156 -22.06 -1.87 -21.49
C ILE A 156 -23.08 -2.75 -22.20
N LYS A 157 -22.62 -3.66 -23.09
CA LYS A 157 -23.50 -4.59 -23.80
C LYS A 157 -24.34 -5.43 -22.83
N TYR A 158 -23.72 -5.97 -21.79
CA TYR A 158 -24.40 -6.87 -20.83
C TYR A 158 -25.05 -6.14 -19.66
N THR A 159 -24.59 -4.92 -19.34
CA THR A 159 -25.15 -4.12 -18.24
C THR A 159 -25.24 -2.64 -18.66
N PRO A 160 -26.18 -2.28 -19.57
CA PRO A 160 -26.23 -0.94 -20.16
C PRO A 160 -26.53 0.19 -19.16
N LYS A 161 -27.11 -0.11 -18.00
CA LYS A 161 -27.33 0.87 -16.91
C LYS A 161 -26.16 0.99 -15.92
N PHE A 162 -25.03 0.37 -16.22
CA PHE A 162 -23.85 0.45 -15.33
C PHE A 162 -23.03 1.70 -15.63
N LEU A 163 -23.29 2.76 -14.89
CA LEU A 163 -22.70 4.10 -15.05
C LEU A 163 -21.17 4.07 -15.20
N LEU A 164 -20.48 3.27 -14.37
CA LEU A 164 -19.02 3.21 -14.37
C LEU A 164 -18.45 2.68 -15.69
N ALA A 165 -19.14 1.78 -16.38
CA ALA A 165 -18.67 1.27 -17.66
C ALA A 165 -18.67 2.38 -18.74
N TRP A 166 -19.69 3.23 -18.77
CA TRP A 166 -19.76 4.38 -19.67
C TRP A 166 -18.66 5.40 -19.37
N THR A 167 -18.51 5.80 -18.10
CA THR A 167 -17.50 6.79 -17.70
C THR A 167 -16.07 6.28 -17.90
N ASN A 168 -15.81 5.00 -17.65
CA ASN A 168 -14.51 4.39 -17.88
C ASN A 168 -14.20 4.25 -19.38
N ARG A 169 -15.19 3.90 -20.22
CA ARG A 169 -15.02 3.88 -21.68
C ARG A 169 -14.74 5.27 -22.21
N ALA A 170 -15.48 6.28 -21.76
CA ALA A 170 -15.23 7.67 -22.11
C ALA A 170 -13.79 8.09 -21.77
N ARG A 171 -13.30 7.67 -20.60
CA ARG A 171 -11.93 7.96 -20.18
C ARG A 171 -10.89 7.29 -21.09
N VAL A 172 -11.09 6.02 -21.48
CA VAL A 172 -10.22 5.35 -22.46
C VAL A 172 -10.26 6.07 -23.81
N ARG A 173 -11.45 6.41 -24.32
CA ARG A 173 -11.61 7.16 -25.56
C ARG A 173 -10.91 8.53 -25.51
N THR A 174 -10.99 9.22 -24.38
CA THR A 174 -10.24 10.48 -24.16
C THR A 174 -8.73 10.27 -24.32
N LEU A 175 -8.18 9.20 -23.71
CA LEU A 175 -6.76 8.86 -23.83
C LEU A 175 -6.35 8.46 -25.24
N MET A 176 -7.25 7.83 -25.99
CA MET A 176 -7.08 7.49 -27.42
C MET A 176 -7.36 8.69 -28.35
N LYS A 177 -7.72 9.86 -27.80
CA LYS A 177 -8.11 11.09 -28.51
C LYS A 177 -9.40 10.98 -29.34
N ASP A 178 -10.22 9.93 -29.08
CA ASP A 178 -11.60 9.88 -29.59
C ASP A 178 -12.51 10.72 -28.70
N PHE A 179 -12.37 12.03 -28.82
CA PHE A 179 -13.10 12.98 -27.97
C PHE A 179 -14.61 12.97 -28.22
N ASN A 180 -15.02 12.77 -29.48
CA ASN A 180 -16.44 12.71 -29.82
C ASN A 180 -17.11 11.48 -29.21
N GLY A 181 -16.47 10.32 -29.32
CA GLY A 181 -16.93 9.11 -28.66
C GLY A 181 -16.96 9.23 -27.13
N ALA A 182 -15.97 9.91 -26.55
CA ALA A 182 -15.94 10.15 -25.11
C ALA A 182 -17.11 11.03 -24.65
N LEU A 183 -17.39 12.12 -25.36
CA LEU A 183 -18.52 13.02 -25.04
C LEU A 183 -19.87 12.33 -25.21
N ALA A 184 -20.01 11.46 -26.22
CA ALA A 184 -21.21 10.65 -26.39
C ALA A 184 -21.41 9.68 -25.22
N ASP A 185 -20.35 9.05 -24.73
CA ASP A 185 -20.41 8.16 -23.55
C ASP A 185 -20.79 8.92 -22.28
N PHE A 186 -20.27 10.13 -22.06
CA PHE A 186 -20.70 10.96 -20.93
C PHE A 186 -22.18 11.35 -21.03
N ALA A 187 -22.69 11.62 -22.23
CA ALA A 187 -24.10 11.89 -22.43
C ALA A 187 -24.99 10.68 -22.09
N GLU A 188 -24.56 9.45 -22.42
CA GLU A 188 -25.26 8.25 -21.99
C GLU A 188 -25.17 8.02 -20.48
N ALA A 189 -24.02 8.30 -19.87
CA ALA A 189 -23.84 8.25 -18.43
C ALA A 189 -24.74 9.24 -17.68
N GLU A 190 -24.93 10.45 -18.20
CA GLU A 190 -25.83 11.49 -17.65
C GLU A 190 -27.31 11.05 -17.65
N LYS A 191 -27.74 10.23 -18.59
CA LYS A 191 -29.11 9.67 -18.60
C LYS A 191 -29.33 8.68 -17.46
N ILE A 192 -28.24 8.05 -16.95
CA ILE A 192 -28.29 7.09 -15.84
C ILE A 192 -28.27 7.81 -14.50
N ASP A 193 -27.33 8.73 -14.31
CA ASP A 193 -27.22 9.58 -13.11
C ASP A 193 -26.62 10.94 -13.47
N PRO A 194 -27.47 11.98 -13.65
CA PRO A 194 -27.02 13.33 -13.98
C PRO A 194 -26.13 13.99 -12.91
N ALA A 195 -26.22 13.54 -11.66
CA ALA A 195 -25.50 14.12 -10.52
C ALA A 195 -24.14 13.45 -10.24
N ALA A 196 -23.83 12.37 -10.95
CA ALA A 196 -22.63 11.59 -10.72
C ALA A 196 -21.35 12.43 -10.91
N PRO A 197 -20.53 12.61 -9.86
CA PRO A 197 -19.39 13.53 -9.89
C PRO A 197 -18.31 13.11 -10.89
N GLN A 198 -18.17 11.82 -11.18
CA GLN A 198 -17.20 11.30 -12.13
C GLN A 198 -17.47 11.76 -13.58
N ILE A 199 -18.72 12.04 -13.96
CA ILE A 199 -19.07 12.53 -15.31
C ILE A 199 -18.44 13.90 -15.52
N ALA A 200 -18.81 14.88 -14.71
CA ALA A 200 -18.28 16.24 -14.81
C ALA A 200 -16.75 16.26 -14.63
N GLY A 201 -16.22 15.48 -13.69
CA GLY A 201 -14.78 15.43 -13.45
C GLY A 201 -13.97 14.88 -14.62
N HIS A 202 -14.39 13.79 -15.25
CA HIS A 202 -13.68 13.24 -16.42
C HIS A 202 -13.94 14.06 -17.68
N ARG A 203 -15.16 14.59 -17.89
CA ARG A 203 -15.49 15.45 -19.02
C ARG A 203 -14.69 16.76 -18.99
N CYS A 204 -14.45 17.32 -17.80
CA CYS A 204 -13.55 18.44 -17.59
C CYS A 204 -12.17 18.17 -18.22
N ILE A 205 -11.53 17.03 -17.92
CA ILE A 205 -10.24 16.65 -18.52
C ILE A 205 -10.36 16.45 -20.03
N THR A 206 -11.44 15.84 -20.51
CA THR A 206 -11.68 15.64 -21.94
C THR A 206 -11.73 16.98 -22.68
N TYR A 207 -12.51 17.95 -22.19
CA TYR A 207 -12.54 19.30 -22.76
C TYR A 207 -11.18 20.01 -22.66
N GLY A 208 -10.45 19.84 -21.55
CA GLY A 208 -9.09 20.37 -21.40
C GLY A 208 -8.14 19.86 -22.48
N MET A 209 -8.15 18.52 -22.74
CA MET A 209 -7.35 17.90 -23.80
C MET A 209 -7.78 18.32 -25.23
N MET A 210 -9.04 18.74 -25.42
CA MET A 210 -9.53 19.35 -26.66
C MET A 210 -9.12 20.81 -26.82
N GLY A 211 -8.50 21.46 -25.80
CA GLY A 211 -8.26 22.91 -25.78
C GLY A 211 -9.51 23.75 -25.48
N LYS A 212 -10.64 23.14 -25.15
CA LYS A 212 -11.92 23.81 -24.81
C LYS A 212 -11.93 24.20 -23.32
N TYR A 213 -10.97 25.07 -22.93
CA TYR A 213 -10.70 25.37 -21.51
C TYR A 213 -11.87 26.01 -20.77
N ALA A 214 -12.70 26.85 -21.45
CA ALA A 214 -13.87 27.46 -20.81
C ALA A 214 -14.90 26.40 -20.36
N GLN A 215 -15.18 25.41 -21.21
CA GLN A 215 -16.10 24.30 -20.90
C GLN A 215 -15.50 23.38 -19.83
N ALA A 216 -14.20 23.08 -19.95
CA ALA A 216 -13.48 22.29 -18.95
C ALA A 216 -13.55 22.92 -17.54
N LEU A 217 -13.24 24.21 -17.44
CA LEU A 217 -13.27 24.91 -16.16
C LEU A 217 -14.69 25.06 -15.60
N ALA A 218 -15.71 25.19 -16.45
CA ALA A 218 -17.11 25.20 -16.02
C ALA A 218 -17.52 23.87 -15.39
N ASP A 219 -17.19 22.74 -16.02
CA ASP A 219 -17.50 21.40 -15.47
C ASP A 219 -16.81 21.16 -14.11
N CYS A 220 -15.49 21.43 -14.03
CA CYS A 220 -14.74 21.24 -12.80
C CYS A 220 -15.19 22.20 -11.70
N SER A 221 -15.42 23.48 -11.99
CA SER A 221 -15.84 24.48 -10.99
C SER A 221 -17.24 24.19 -10.48
N GLY A 222 -18.18 23.84 -11.34
CA GLY A 222 -19.53 23.45 -10.92
C GLY A 222 -19.53 22.19 -10.04
N LEU A 223 -18.59 21.25 -10.26
CA LEU A 223 -18.44 20.11 -9.36
C LEU A 223 -17.84 20.54 -8.01
N ILE A 224 -16.86 21.44 -7.99
CA ILE A 224 -16.26 21.98 -6.76
C ILE A 224 -17.27 22.80 -5.95
N GLU A 225 -18.12 23.58 -6.59
CA GLU A 225 -19.21 24.33 -5.92
C GLU A 225 -20.16 23.40 -5.18
N ARG A 226 -20.55 22.28 -5.79
CA ARG A 226 -21.41 21.27 -5.15
C ARG A 226 -20.67 20.45 -4.10
N GLN A 227 -19.36 20.25 -4.25
CA GLN A 227 -18.52 19.41 -3.38
C GLN A 227 -17.17 20.09 -3.12
N PRO A 228 -17.10 21.08 -2.20
CA PRO A 228 -15.90 21.90 -2.00
C PRO A 228 -14.64 21.14 -1.55
N LYS A 229 -14.80 19.96 -0.96
CA LYS A 229 -13.69 19.09 -0.54
C LYS A 229 -13.39 17.95 -1.53
N ASN A 230 -13.94 18.00 -2.73
CA ASN A 230 -13.69 16.97 -3.75
C ASN A 230 -12.31 17.17 -4.37
N VAL A 231 -11.31 16.50 -3.79
CA VAL A 231 -9.89 16.58 -4.23
C VAL A 231 -9.72 16.14 -5.69
N PHE A 232 -10.53 15.20 -6.18
CA PHE A 232 -10.51 14.79 -7.59
C PHE A 232 -10.87 15.94 -8.53
N ALA A 233 -11.94 16.67 -8.25
CA ALA A 233 -12.36 17.83 -9.06
C ALA A 233 -11.34 18.98 -8.99
N ILE A 234 -10.78 19.24 -7.80
CA ILE A 234 -9.75 20.28 -7.58
C ILE A 234 -8.49 19.95 -8.39
N ASN A 235 -7.99 18.71 -8.33
CA ASN A 235 -6.85 18.28 -9.13
C ASN A 235 -7.14 18.39 -10.64
N ASN A 236 -8.33 18.00 -11.09
CA ASN A 236 -8.69 18.09 -12.50
C ASN A 236 -8.73 19.55 -12.98
N ARG A 237 -9.24 20.48 -12.15
CA ARG A 237 -9.22 21.92 -12.49
C ARG A 237 -7.78 22.45 -12.53
N ALA A 238 -6.93 22.03 -11.62
CA ALA A 238 -5.52 22.35 -11.64
C ALA A 238 -4.84 21.85 -12.92
N ASP A 239 -5.09 20.60 -13.31
CA ASP A 239 -4.54 20.01 -14.54
C ASP A 239 -5.01 20.78 -15.80
N VAL A 240 -6.29 21.19 -15.85
CA VAL A 240 -6.81 22.02 -16.95
C VAL A 240 -6.17 23.41 -16.98
N ASN A 241 -5.96 24.04 -15.81
CA ASN A 241 -5.23 25.31 -15.72
C ASN A 241 -3.76 25.15 -16.15
N MET A 242 -3.12 24.01 -15.84
CA MET A 242 -1.78 23.66 -16.36
C MET A 242 -1.77 23.56 -17.89
N MET A 243 -2.78 22.89 -18.49
CA MET A 243 -2.92 22.78 -19.95
C MET A 243 -3.14 24.13 -20.61
N LYS A 244 -3.92 25.01 -19.97
CA LYS A 244 -4.18 26.38 -20.40
C LYS A 244 -2.95 27.29 -20.28
N GLY A 245 -1.97 26.93 -19.44
CA GLY A 245 -0.80 27.75 -19.12
C GLY A 245 -1.00 28.70 -17.93
N ASP A 246 -2.14 28.64 -17.25
CA ASP A 246 -2.42 29.45 -16.05
C ASP A 246 -1.82 28.76 -14.81
N LEU A 247 -0.49 28.92 -14.68
CA LEU A 247 0.26 28.25 -13.62
C LEU A 247 -0.10 28.75 -12.21
N ASP A 248 -0.56 30.01 -12.09
CA ASP A 248 -0.96 30.56 -10.78
C ASP A 248 -2.29 29.97 -10.31
N ALA A 249 -3.26 29.83 -11.21
CA ALA A 249 -4.51 29.17 -10.89
C ALA A 249 -4.30 27.68 -10.57
N ALA A 250 -3.47 26.99 -11.35
CA ALA A 250 -3.11 25.60 -11.08
C ALA A 250 -2.44 25.43 -9.71
N LEU A 251 -1.51 26.33 -9.35
CA LEU A 251 -0.80 26.29 -8.07
C LEU A 251 -1.77 26.49 -6.88
N ARG A 252 -2.74 27.41 -7.00
CA ARG A 252 -3.77 27.57 -5.96
C ARG A 252 -4.58 26.30 -5.76
N ASP A 253 -5.01 25.67 -6.85
CA ASP A 253 -5.81 24.44 -6.77
C ASP A 253 -5.01 23.28 -6.19
N TYR A 254 -3.75 23.05 -6.59
CA TYR A 254 -2.91 22.02 -5.98
C TYR A 254 -2.63 22.29 -4.49
N ASN A 255 -2.43 23.55 -4.09
CA ASN A 255 -2.29 23.89 -2.68
C ASN A 255 -3.57 23.57 -1.90
N THR A 256 -4.75 23.88 -2.45
CA THR A 256 -6.03 23.52 -1.85
C THR A 256 -6.19 21.99 -1.73
N ALA A 257 -5.83 21.25 -2.77
CA ALA A 257 -5.84 19.78 -2.72
C ALA A 257 -4.93 19.22 -1.62
N LEU A 258 -3.75 19.81 -1.42
CA LEU A 258 -2.79 19.41 -0.38
C LEU A 258 -3.21 19.85 1.04
N GLN A 259 -3.96 20.94 1.18
CA GLN A 259 -4.57 21.30 2.46
C GLN A 259 -5.64 20.28 2.90
N ILE A 260 -6.39 19.72 1.94
CA ILE A 260 -7.42 18.70 2.21
C ILE A 260 -6.77 17.32 2.42
N ASN A 261 -5.81 16.97 1.58
CA ASN A 261 -5.06 15.72 1.65
C ASN A 261 -3.56 15.96 1.44
N PRO A 262 -2.77 16.09 2.53
CA PRO A 262 -1.34 16.36 2.46
C PRO A 262 -0.52 15.30 1.70
N ASN A 263 -1.05 14.09 1.53
CA ASN A 263 -0.39 12.98 0.83
C ASN A 263 -0.88 12.82 -0.63
N ASN A 264 -1.51 13.85 -1.21
CA ASN A 264 -2.05 13.77 -2.55
C ASN A 264 -0.95 13.75 -3.62
N VAL A 265 -0.70 12.56 -4.18
CA VAL A 265 0.33 12.31 -5.20
C VAL A 265 0.18 13.19 -6.44
N ARG A 266 -1.06 13.34 -6.94
CA ARG A 266 -1.32 14.16 -8.15
C ARG A 266 -0.99 15.63 -7.90
N ALA A 267 -1.41 16.17 -6.75
CA ALA A 267 -1.17 17.56 -6.40
C ALA A 267 0.33 17.84 -6.18
N HIS A 268 1.05 16.96 -5.49
CA HIS A 268 2.49 17.08 -5.36
C HIS A 268 3.19 17.01 -6.73
N SER A 269 2.87 16.01 -7.56
CA SER A 269 3.48 15.88 -8.89
C SER A 269 3.20 17.09 -9.77
N GLY A 270 1.94 17.59 -9.81
CA GLY A 270 1.56 18.75 -10.59
C GLY A 270 2.18 20.05 -10.08
N ARG A 271 2.22 20.25 -8.75
CA ARG A 271 2.88 21.42 -8.14
C ARG A 271 4.40 21.39 -8.37
N GLY A 272 5.01 20.23 -8.28
CA GLY A 272 6.42 20.02 -8.64
C GLY A 272 6.72 20.45 -10.08
N GLN A 273 5.85 20.13 -11.05
CA GLN A 273 5.99 20.57 -12.44
C GLN A 273 5.89 22.09 -12.56
N ILE A 274 5.05 22.76 -11.78
CA ILE A 274 4.95 24.22 -11.79
C ILE A 274 6.25 24.84 -11.26
N TYR A 275 6.76 24.35 -10.11
CA TYR A 275 8.00 24.84 -9.54
C TYR A 275 9.19 24.63 -10.49
N GLU A 276 9.22 23.47 -11.17
CA GLU A 276 10.27 23.21 -12.16
C GLU A 276 10.23 24.21 -13.33
N ARG A 277 9.02 24.50 -13.90
CA ARG A 277 8.86 25.51 -14.93
C ARG A 277 9.27 26.92 -14.46
N ARG A 278 9.10 27.21 -13.17
CA ARG A 278 9.54 28.46 -12.53
C ARG A 278 11.03 28.45 -12.14
N LYS A 279 11.76 27.36 -12.42
CA LYS A 279 13.16 27.16 -12.05
C LYS A 279 13.41 27.13 -10.53
N ASP A 280 12.37 26.94 -9.72
CA ASP A 280 12.47 26.66 -8.30
C ASP A 280 12.70 25.14 -8.11
N LEU A 281 13.93 24.72 -8.42
CA LEU A 281 14.27 23.31 -8.42
C LEU A 281 14.28 22.69 -7.01
N ALA A 282 14.43 23.50 -5.96
CA ALA A 282 14.37 23.01 -4.58
C ALA A 282 12.94 22.56 -4.22
N GLN A 283 11.95 23.42 -4.46
CA GLN A 283 10.54 23.10 -4.23
C GLN A 283 10.07 21.98 -5.18
N ALA A 284 10.50 22.01 -6.45
CA ALA A 284 10.19 20.95 -7.40
C ALA A 284 10.62 19.57 -6.90
N ARG A 285 11.88 19.43 -6.44
CA ARG A 285 12.39 18.17 -5.87
C ARG A 285 11.64 17.75 -4.61
N ALA A 286 11.33 18.68 -3.72
CA ALA A 286 10.55 18.38 -2.51
C ALA A 286 9.18 17.77 -2.85
N ASP A 287 8.46 18.39 -3.79
CA ASP A 287 7.16 17.92 -4.23
C ASP A 287 7.24 16.59 -5.01
N TYR A 288 8.19 16.45 -5.93
CA TYR A 288 8.37 15.19 -6.64
C TYR A 288 8.76 14.04 -5.69
N ARG A 289 9.54 14.34 -4.63
CA ARG A 289 9.85 13.35 -3.59
C ARG A 289 8.59 12.93 -2.84
N ALA A 290 7.77 13.89 -2.42
CA ALA A 290 6.51 13.60 -1.75
C ALA A 290 5.57 12.76 -2.61
N ALA A 291 5.50 13.03 -3.92
CA ALA A 291 4.70 12.24 -4.85
C ALA A 291 5.28 10.84 -5.10
N ALA A 292 6.60 10.74 -5.34
CA ALA A 292 7.29 9.49 -5.69
C ALA A 292 7.21 8.44 -4.59
N TYR A 293 7.30 8.87 -3.32
CA TYR A 293 7.38 8.00 -2.15
C TYR A 293 6.13 8.09 -1.24
N SER A 294 5.02 8.59 -1.78
CA SER A 294 3.74 8.59 -1.06
C SER A 294 3.26 7.17 -0.76
N LEU A 295 2.79 6.95 0.46
CA LEU A 295 2.24 5.68 0.94
C LEU A 295 0.83 5.38 0.41
N THR A 296 0.31 6.17 -0.52
CA THR A 296 -1.01 5.93 -1.11
C THR A 296 -1.01 4.57 -1.79
N ARG A 297 -1.67 3.59 -1.18
CA ARG A 297 -1.72 2.18 -1.61
C ARG A 297 -2.53 1.93 -2.88
N PHE A 298 -3.44 2.83 -3.22
CA PHE A 298 -4.30 2.71 -4.39
C PHE A 298 -3.87 3.72 -5.43
N ASP A 299 -3.21 3.21 -6.44
CA ASP A 299 -2.93 3.99 -7.62
C ASP A 299 -4.11 3.84 -8.58
N GLU A 300 -5.12 4.73 -8.46
CA GLU A 300 -5.90 5.06 -9.63
C GLU A 300 -4.92 5.39 -10.75
N ILE A 301 -5.28 5.13 -12.01
CA ILE A 301 -4.37 5.34 -13.15
C ILE A 301 -3.70 6.73 -13.15
N ASP A 302 -4.44 7.75 -12.71
CA ASP A 302 -3.92 9.13 -12.67
C ASP A 302 -2.90 9.32 -11.55
N VAL A 303 -3.04 8.58 -10.43
CA VAL A 303 -2.09 8.56 -9.33
C VAL A 303 -0.82 7.81 -9.73
N ALA A 304 -0.95 6.64 -10.35
CA ALA A 304 0.18 5.85 -10.84
C ALA A 304 1.00 6.65 -11.87
N ARG A 305 0.34 7.31 -12.83
CA ARG A 305 0.99 8.18 -13.80
C ARG A 305 1.69 9.37 -13.15
N ALA A 306 1.05 10.06 -12.21
CA ALA A 306 1.62 11.19 -11.49
C ALA A 306 2.86 10.77 -10.68
N ARG A 307 2.82 9.58 -10.07
CA ARG A 307 3.98 9.00 -9.36
C ARG A 307 5.12 8.69 -10.32
N ALA A 308 4.86 8.05 -11.45
CA ALA A 308 5.88 7.75 -12.45
C ALA A 308 6.56 9.03 -12.98
N VAL A 309 5.77 10.07 -13.29
CA VAL A 309 6.31 11.39 -13.67
C VAL A 309 7.17 11.98 -12.56
N ALA A 310 6.72 11.92 -11.31
CA ALA A 310 7.48 12.44 -10.19
C ALA A 310 8.81 11.69 -9.97
N GLN A 311 8.81 10.36 -10.12
CA GLN A 311 10.03 9.53 -10.02
C GLN A 311 11.03 9.88 -11.14
N GLU A 312 10.57 9.99 -12.39
CA GLU A 312 11.40 10.37 -13.52
C GLU A 312 12.00 11.76 -13.36
N ARG A 313 11.17 12.75 -13.01
CA ARG A 313 11.62 14.15 -12.86
C ARG A 313 12.54 14.31 -11.65
N LEU A 314 12.25 13.64 -10.55
CA LEU A 314 13.12 13.64 -9.38
C LEU A 314 14.51 13.09 -9.73
N ALA A 315 14.58 11.98 -10.44
CA ALA A 315 15.84 11.38 -10.90
C ALA A 315 16.60 12.36 -11.82
N ALA A 316 15.92 12.97 -12.80
CA ALA A 316 16.51 13.93 -13.71
C ALA A 316 17.05 15.17 -12.99
N LEU A 317 16.29 15.76 -12.06
CA LEU A 317 16.72 16.93 -11.27
C LEU A 317 17.83 16.59 -10.29
N THR A 318 17.85 15.38 -9.76
CA THR A 318 18.92 14.93 -8.85
C THR A 318 20.24 14.75 -9.61
N SER A 319 20.19 14.22 -10.84
CA SER A 319 21.38 14.05 -11.70
C SER A 319 21.99 15.39 -12.17
N GLN A 320 21.19 16.45 -12.23
CA GLN A 320 21.62 17.79 -12.65
C GLN A 320 22.17 18.64 -11.49
N MET A 321 22.12 18.16 -10.25
CA MET A 321 22.65 18.94 -9.15
C MET A 321 24.15 19.17 -9.32
N PRO A 322 24.64 20.44 -9.14
CA PRO A 322 26.07 20.68 -9.10
C PRO A 322 26.66 19.80 -8.00
N GLY A 323 27.67 19.01 -8.35
CA GLY A 323 28.27 18.08 -7.41
C GLY A 323 28.68 18.76 -6.12
N GLY A 324 28.12 18.33 -4.98
CA GLY A 324 28.83 18.45 -3.71
C GLY A 324 30.22 17.83 -3.87
N ALA A 325 31.15 18.08 -2.93
CA ALA A 325 32.48 17.53 -3.01
C ALA A 325 32.42 16.04 -3.42
N PRO A 326 33.16 15.61 -4.46
CA PRO A 326 33.11 14.23 -4.92
C PRO A 326 33.36 13.26 -3.77
N GLY A 327 32.54 12.24 -3.64
CA GLY A 327 32.65 11.24 -2.58
C GLY A 327 32.03 11.65 -1.22
N ARG A 328 31.23 12.71 -1.14
CA ARG A 328 30.54 13.08 0.11
C ARG A 328 29.61 11.95 0.55
N ARG A 329 29.75 11.54 1.82
CA ARG A 329 29.00 10.48 2.47
C ARG A 329 28.31 11.01 3.72
N VAL A 330 27.01 10.73 3.86
CA VAL A 330 26.21 11.17 5.01
C VAL A 330 25.46 9.99 5.61
N ALA A 331 25.25 10.01 6.93
CA ALA A 331 24.53 8.96 7.62
C ALA A 331 23.56 9.53 8.66
N LEU A 332 22.41 8.86 8.81
CA LEU A 332 21.50 9.00 9.94
C LEU A 332 21.50 7.68 10.71
N VAL A 333 21.82 7.73 11.98
CA VAL A 333 21.94 6.57 12.85
C VAL A 333 21.00 6.73 14.02
N ILE A 334 20.00 5.84 14.11
CA ILE A 334 18.90 5.91 15.09
C ILE A 334 18.93 4.67 15.97
N GLY A 335 18.86 4.86 17.30
CA GLY A 335 18.73 3.80 18.28
C GLY A 335 17.58 4.06 19.25
N ASN A 336 16.45 3.40 19.07
CA ASN A 336 15.29 3.53 19.94
C ASN A 336 15.23 2.38 20.94
N GLY A 337 15.30 2.67 22.24
CA GLY A 337 15.28 1.69 23.32
C GLY A 337 14.34 2.03 24.46
N ALA A 338 14.12 3.32 24.76
CA ALA A 338 13.32 3.78 25.90
C ALA A 338 11.82 3.88 25.57
N TYR A 339 11.24 2.78 25.13
CA TYR A 339 9.81 2.72 24.77
C TYR A 339 8.90 2.92 25.97
N LYS A 340 7.81 3.68 25.78
CA LYS A 340 6.86 4.03 26.85
C LYS A 340 5.70 3.04 26.97
N ASN A 341 5.29 2.43 25.87
CA ASN A 341 4.06 1.64 25.78
C ASN A 341 4.30 0.18 25.39
N VAL A 342 5.55 -0.22 25.17
CA VAL A 342 5.98 -1.59 24.89
C VAL A 342 7.29 -1.88 25.62
N HIS A 343 7.76 -3.13 25.56
CA HIS A 343 9.00 -3.55 26.21
C HIS A 343 10.19 -2.69 25.75
N ALA A 344 10.96 -2.17 26.71
CA ALA A 344 12.17 -1.41 26.43
C ALA A 344 13.29 -2.33 25.96
N LEU A 345 14.13 -1.81 25.05
CA LEU A 345 15.29 -2.51 24.51
C LEU A 345 16.58 -1.81 24.99
N PRO A 346 17.48 -2.50 25.70
CA PRO A 346 18.68 -1.87 26.24
C PRO A 346 19.78 -1.62 25.19
N ASN A 347 19.81 -2.39 24.11
CA ASN A 347 20.90 -2.40 23.15
C ASN A 347 20.82 -1.37 22.02
N PRO A 348 19.67 -1.01 21.42
CA PRO A 348 19.60 -0.12 20.29
C PRO A 348 20.35 1.22 20.44
N PRO A 349 20.31 1.90 21.61
CA PRO A 349 21.13 3.13 21.81
C PRO A 349 22.64 2.86 21.83
N ARG A 350 23.09 1.67 22.24
CA ARG A 350 24.51 1.29 22.20
C ARG A 350 24.94 0.93 20.78
N ASP A 351 24.14 0.13 20.09
CA ASP A 351 24.40 -0.32 18.72
C ASP A 351 24.47 0.88 17.76
N SER A 352 23.53 1.81 17.89
CA SER A 352 23.54 3.03 17.10
C SER A 352 24.80 3.89 17.38
N LYS A 353 25.24 3.98 18.63
CA LYS A 353 26.46 4.70 19.01
C LYS A 353 27.71 4.04 18.42
N LEU A 354 27.79 2.70 18.46
CA LEU A 354 28.88 1.92 17.85
C LEU A 354 28.94 2.18 16.35
N VAL A 355 27.84 1.99 15.64
CA VAL A 355 27.76 2.16 14.19
C VAL A 355 28.05 3.60 13.77
N ALA A 356 27.52 4.60 14.49
CA ALA A 356 27.83 6.02 14.25
C ALA A 356 29.31 6.32 14.41
N GLY A 357 29.97 5.75 15.41
CA GLY A 357 31.42 5.87 15.61
C GLY A 357 32.19 5.33 14.41
N VAL A 358 31.87 4.11 14.00
CA VAL A 358 32.54 3.45 12.86
C VAL A 358 32.34 4.23 11.56
N LEU A 359 31.14 4.74 11.29
CA LEU A 359 30.89 5.54 10.08
C LEU A 359 31.71 6.83 10.06
N ARG A 360 31.93 7.48 11.23
CA ARG A 360 32.85 8.63 11.34
C ARG A 360 34.31 8.21 11.08
N ASP A 361 34.73 7.09 11.67
CA ASP A 361 36.09 6.55 11.51
C ASP A 361 36.44 6.27 10.04
N VAL A 362 35.48 5.75 9.28
CA VAL A 362 35.67 5.47 7.85
C VAL A 362 35.39 6.65 6.93
N GLY A 363 35.21 7.84 7.49
CA GLY A 363 35.24 9.12 6.76
C GLY A 363 33.87 9.59 6.24
N PHE A 364 32.77 9.26 6.90
CA PHE A 364 31.50 9.96 6.64
C PHE A 364 31.57 11.39 7.16
N GLN A 365 31.32 12.39 6.29
CA GLN A 365 31.46 13.80 6.62
C GLN A 365 30.35 14.33 7.51
N THR A 366 29.17 13.72 7.43
CA THR A 366 28.03 14.04 8.30
C THR A 366 27.44 12.73 8.85
N VAL A 367 27.44 12.58 10.18
CA VAL A 367 26.79 11.47 10.86
C VAL A 367 25.87 12.02 11.94
N ILE A 368 24.58 12.07 11.62
CA ILE A 368 23.51 12.44 12.54
C ILE A 368 23.21 11.20 13.39
N SER A 369 23.53 11.25 14.69
CA SER A 369 23.33 10.15 15.62
C SER A 369 22.33 10.58 16.68
N VAL A 370 21.19 9.90 16.75
CA VAL A 370 20.05 10.22 17.61
C VAL A 370 19.50 8.96 18.27
N SER A 371 18.90 9.11 19.45
CA SER A 371 18.31 8.00 20.18
C SER A 371 16.97 8.38 20.76
N ASP A 372 16.13 7.38 20.99
CA ASP A 372 14.86 7.49 21.69
C ASP A 372 13.92 8.56 21.10
N LEU A 373 13.76 8.49 19.78
CA LEU A 373 12.96 9.45 19.05
C LEU A 373 11.46 9.21 19.25
N THR A 374 10.77 10.29 19.65
CA THR A 374 9.31 10.39 19.48
C THR A 374 8.98 10.46 17.99
N ARG A 375 7.74 10.24 17.63
CA ARG A 375 7.31 10.27 16.22
C ARG A 375 7.67 11.58 15.53
N ASP A 376 7.36 12.71 16.12
CA ASP A 376 7.63 14.02 15.53
C ASP A 376 9.15 14.25 15.36
N LYS A 377 9.93 13.89 16.37
CA LYS A 377 11.39 13.96 16.32
C LYS A 377 11.99 13.02 15.27
N PHE A 378 11.36 11.89 15.02
CA PHE A 378 11.78 10.96 13.97
C PHE A 378 11.61 11.62 12.58
N PHE A 379 10.47 12.29 12.32
CA PHE A 379 10.26 13.03 11.08
C PHE A 379 11.19 14.22 10.92
N GLU A 380 11.46 14.98 11.99
CA GLU A 380 12.45 16.07 11.97
C GLU A 380 13.85 15.55 11.59
N ALA A 381 14.26 14.42 12.17
CA ALA A 381 15.55 13.79 11.87
C ALA A 381 15.62 13.31 10.42
N LEU A 382 14.56 12.67 9.91
CA LEU A 382 14.48 12.24 8.51
C LEU A 382 14.53 13.44 7.55
N GLN A 383 13.85 14.53 7.86
CA GLN A 383 13.84 15.73 7.02
C GLN A 383 15.21 16.41 7.01
N THR A 384 15.84 16.56 8.18
CA THR A 384 17.19 17.10 8.31
C THR A 384 18.19 16.26 7.52
N PHE A 385 18.11 14.95 7.66
CA PHE A 385 18.96 14.02 6.93
C PHE A 385 18.73 14.06 5.42
N ALA A 386 17.49 14.12 4.95
CA ALA A 386 17.17 14.21 3.53
C ALA A 386 17.82 15.44 2.87
N ASN A 387 17.85 16.59 3.57
CA ASN A 387 18.52 17.80 3.10
C ASN A 387 20.05 17.63 2.96
N GLU A 388 20.67 16.82 3.81
CA GLU A 388 22.09 16.49 3.71
C GLU A 388 22.35 15.41 2.63
N ALA A 389 21.44 14.43 2.49
CA ALA A 389 21.52 13.40 1.48
C ALA A 389 21.46 13.96 0.05
N GLU A 390 20.72 15.04 -0.19
CA GLU A 390 20.70 15.74 -1.48
C GLU A 390 22.07 16.22 -1.96
N LYS A 391 22.95 16.53 -1.02
CA LYS A 391 24.30 17.05 -1.28
C LYS A 391 25.35 15.93 -1.31
N ALA A 392 24.93 14.66 -1.15
CA ALA A 392 25.81 13.53 -0.95
C ALA A 392 25.81 12.55 -2.12
N ASP A 393 26.93 11.83 -2.30
CA ASP A 393 27.01 10.67 -3.16
C ASP A 393 26.45 9.42 -2.47
N TRP A 394 26.68 9.31 -1.15
CA TRP A 394 26.20 8.22 -0.32
C TRP A 394 25.29 8.72 0.78
N ALA A 395 24.15 8.08 0.93
CA ALA A 395 23.26 8.26 2.07
C ALA A 395 23.01 6.90 2.73
N VAL A 396 23.26 6.85 4.03
CA VAL A 396 23.07 5.64 4.85
C VAL A 396 22.12 5.95 5.99
N VAL A 397 21.09 5.14 6.17
CA VAL A 397 20.30 5.13 7.40
C VAL A 397 20.53 3.79 8.10
N TYR A 398 20.91 3.85 9.38
CA TYR A 398 20.90 2.71 10.28
C TYR A 398 19.84 2.93 11.35
N TYR A 399 19.01 1.94 11.56
CA TYR A 399 17.98 1.94 12.59
C TYR A 399 18.11 0.69 13.45
N ALA A 400 18.20 0.86 14.78
CA ALA A 400 18.06 -0.20 15.77
C ALA A 400 16.85 0.10 16.67
N GLY A 401 16.00 -0.91 16.91
CA GLY A 401 14.79 -0.76 17.70
C GLY A 401 13.67 -1.73 17.30
N HIS A 402 12.46 -1.48 17.80
CA HIS A 402 11.29 -2.24 17.40
C HIS A 402 10.85 -1.90 15.98
N GLY A 403 10.41 -2.92 15.24
CA GLY A 403 9.74 -2.80 13.97
C GLY A 403 8.67 -3.87 13.83
N PHE A 404 7.67 -3.61 13.00
CA PHE A 404 6.60 -4.57 12.72
C PHE A 404 6.05 -4.37 11.31
N GLU A 405 5.29 -5.34 10.86
CA GLU A 405 4.58 -5.27 9.58
C GLU A 405 3.07 -5.35 9.81
N ILE A 406 2.33 -4.49 9.14
CA ILE A 406 0.87 -4.54 9.05
C ILE A 406 0.46 -4.39 7.60
N GLY A 407 -0.20 -5.42 7.06
CA GLY A 407 -0.79 -5.38 5.71
C GLY A 407 0.21 -5.14 4.60
N GLY A 408 1.41 -5.67 4.70
CA GLY A 408 2.47 -5.52 3.73
C GLY A 408 3.26 -4.21 3.86
N VAL A 409 3.00 -3.38 4.89
CA VAL A 409 3.79 -2.19 5.19
C VAL A 409 4.64 -2.42 6.41
N ASN A 410 5.93 -2.15 6.28
CA ASN A 410 6.90 -2.22 7.37
C ASN A 410 6.93 -0.89 8.13
N TYR A 411 6.88 -0.94 9.45
CA TYR A 411 6.88 0.22 10.33
C TYR A 411 8.04 0.16 11.32
N LEU A 412 8.67 1.30 11.55
CA LEU A 412 9.64 1.53 12.62
C LEU A 412 8.92 2.22 13.78
N VAL A 413 9.23 1.81 15.01
CA VAL A 413 8.48 2.22 16.19
C VAL A 413 9.15 3.41 16.88
N PRO A 414 8.52 4.60 16.96
CA PRO A 414 8.93 5.68 17.85
C PRO A 414 8.72 5.30 19.31
N VAL A 415 9.51 5.90 20.23
CA VAL A 415 9.45 5.52 21.66
C VAL A 415 8.14 5.90 22.36
N ASP A 416 7.38 6.81 21.80
CA ASP A 416 6.08 7.25 22.29
C ASP A 416 4.88 6.58 21.58
N ALA A 417 5.12 5.71 20.60
CA ALA A 417 4.08 5.05 19.84
C ALA A 417 3.10 4.29 20.76
N LYS A 418 1.79 4.49 20.52
CA LYS A 418 0.73 3.82 21.24
C LYS A 418 -0.29 3.29 20.24
N LEU A 419 -0.24 1.99 19.99
CA LEU A 419 -1.17 1.33 19.08
C LEU A 419 -2.25 0.61 19.88
N ALA A 420 -3.44 1.19 19.93
CA ALA A 420 -4.62 0.53 20.46
C ALA A 420 -5.27 -0.39 19.42
N ALA A 421 -5.10 -0.05 18.13
CA ALA A 421 -5.58 -0.84 17.00
C ALA A 421 -4.55 -0.81 15.86
N ASP A 422 -4.62 -1.80 14.97
CA ASP A 422 -3.75 -1.94 13.79
C ASP A 422 -3.80 -0.72 12.84
N LYS A 423 -4.96 -0.06 12.73
CA LYS A 423 -5.13 1.20 11.96
C LYS A 423 -4.31 2.37 12.51
N ASP A 424 -3.91 2.31 13.79
CA ASP A 424 -3.15 3.38 14.42
C ASP A 424 -1.69 3.42 13.93
N ALA A 425 -1.22 2.35 13.27
CA ALA A 425 0.15 2.27 12.75
C ALA A 425 0.49 3.44 11.81
N GLU A 426 -0.44 3.86 10.95
CA GLU A 426 -0.22 4.96 10.01
C GLU A 426 0.01 6.32 10.71
N THR A 427 -0.57 6.50 11.91
CA THR A 427 -0.51 7.76 12.66
C THR A 427 0.49 7.73 13.81
N GLN A 428 0.90 6.54 14.28
CA GLN A 428 1.74 6.39 15.47
C GLN A 428 3.15 5.86 15.16
N ALA A 429 3.33 5.19 14.01
CA ALA A 429 4.62 4.65 13.61
C ALA A 429 5.20 5.38 12.37
N VAL A 430 6.41 5.04 11.98
CA VAL A 430 7.11 5.57 10.80
C VAL A 430 7.23 4.45 9.78
N ALA A 431 6.62 4.61 8.62
CA ALA A 431 6.72 3.63 7.56
C ALA A 431 8.13 3.58 6.96
N LEU A 432 8.62 2.39 6.65
CA LEU A 432 9.96 2.20 6.08
C LEU A 432 10.16 2.93 4.75
N GLU A 433 9.09 3.07 3.96
CA GLU A 433 9.10 3.83 2.72
C GLU A 433 9.46 5.31 2.93
N GLN A 434 9.14 5.89 4.09
CA GLN A 434 9.51 7.26 4.43
C GLN A 434 11.03 7.37 4.71
N VAL A 435 11.62 6.33 5.29
CA VAL A 435 13.07 6.22 5.48
C VAL A 435 13.77 6.04 4.13
N ILE A 436 13.24 5.16 3.27
CA ILE A 436 13.74 4.96 1.90
C ILE A 436 13.67 6.28 1.10
N ALA A 437 12.59 7.05 1.27
CA ALA A 437 12.46 8.36 0.66
C ALA A 437 13.57 9.33 1.11
N ALA A 438 13.98 9.30 2.38
CA ALA A 438 15.02 10.18 2.91
C ALA A 438 16.41 9.87 2.32
N VAL A 439 16.78 8.59 2.14
CA VAL A 439 18.02 8.21 1.46
C VAL A 439 17.96 8.43 -0.06
N GLY A 440 16.75 8.46 -0.62
CA GLY A 440 16.48 8.57 -2.06
C GLY A 440 17.09 9.80 -2.73
N ALA A 441 17.42 10.83 -1.95
CA ALA A 441 18.04 12.05 -2.41
C ALA A 441 19.53 11.91 -2.82
N ALA A 442 20.24 10.88 -2.35
CA ALA A 442 21.64 10.69 -2.68
C ALA A 442 21.86 10.25 -4.14
N ARG A 443 23.02 10.66 -4.70
CA ARG A 443 23.28 10.50 -6.13
C ARG A 443 23.68 9.09 -6.55
N LYS A 444 24.43 8.37 -5.70
CA LYS A 444 25.05 7.09 -6.06
C LYS A 444 24.57 5.94 -5.21
N MET A 445 24.88 5.95 -3.93
CA MET A 445 24.59 4.87 -3.00
C MET A 445 23.51 5.25 -2.00
N ARG A 446 22.46 4.44 -1.91
CA ARG A 446 21.32 4.60 -1.03
C ARG A 446 21.16 3.32 -0.23
N LEU A 447 21.53 3.38 1.07
CA LEU A 447 21.58 2.21 1.93
C LEU A 447 20.70 2.43 3.16
N VAL A 448 19.83 1.47 3.43
CA VAL A 448 19.07 1.38 4.68
C VAL A 448 19.46 0.08 5.38
N VAL A 449 19.85 0.18 6.63
CA VAL A 449 20.25 -0.97 7.48
C VAL A 449 19.31 -1.02 8.66
N LEU A 450 18.61 -2.12 8.82
CA LEU A 450 17.58 -2.34 9.84
C LEU A 450 18.04 -3.44 10.82
N ASP A 451 18.51 -3.01 11.97
CA ASP A 451 18.81 -3.83 13.13
C ASP A 451 17.61 -3.77 14.08
N ALA A 452 16.50 -4.34 13.62
CA ALA A 452 15.23 -4.26 14.32
C ALA A 452 14.69 -5.64 14.60
N CYS A 453 14.22 -5.86 15.84
CA CYS A 453 13.39 -7.00 16.20
C CYS A 453 12.11 -6.97 15.34
N ARG A 454 11.68 -8.14 14.91
CA ARG A 454 10.57 -8.30 13.99
C ARG A 454 9.28 -8.79 14.64
N ASP A 455 9.31 -8.98 15.94
CA ASP A 455 8.12 -9.32 16.70
C ASP A 455 7.30 -8.05 16.92
N ASN A 456 6.02 -8.08 16.53
CA ASN A 456 5.14 -6.93 16.77
C ASN A 456 5.01 -6.70 18.29
N PRO A 457 5.60 -5.63 18.84
CA PRO A 457 5.60 -5.40 20.28
C PRO A 457 4.20 -5.09 20.83
N PHE A 458 3.24 -4.80 19.95
CA PHE A 458 1.85 -4.52 20.30
C PHE A 458 0.90 -5.72 20.08
N ALA A 459 1.41 -6.88 19.65
CA ALA A 459 0.58 -8.03 19.24
C ALA A 459 -0.42 -8.50 20.32
N LEU A 460 -0.06 -8.38 21.60
CA LEU A 460 -0.90 -8.79 22.73
C LEU A 460 -1.91 -7.72 23.18
N THR A 461 -1.68 -6.44 22.87
CA THR A 461 -2.47 -5.31 23.38
C THR A 461 -3.29 -4.62 22.30
N MET A 462 -2.93 -4.82 21.05
CA MET A 462 -3.54 -4.14 19.90
C MET A 462 -4.84 -4.84 19.46
N GLN A 463 -5.93 -4.09 19.36
CA GLN A 463 -7.16 -4.59 18.77
C GLN A 463 -6.97 -4.78 17.25
N ARG A 464 -7.33 -5.95 16.76
CA ARG A 464 -7.34 -6.24 15.33
C ARG A 464 -8.61 -5.67 14.71
N THR A 465 -8.53 -4.47 14.15
CA THR A 465 -9.63 -3.81 13.44
C THR A 465 -9.55 -4.04 11.93
N LEU A 466 -8.34 -4.27 11.43
CA LEU A 466 -8.08 -4.72 10.08
C LEU A 466 -7.83 -6.23 10.19
N ALA A 467 -8.52 -7.06 9.42
CA ALA A 467 -8.22 -8.49 9.34
C ALA A 467 -6.99 -8.73 8.46
N LEU A 468 -5.96 -7.99 8.72
CA LEU A 468 -4.66 -8.25 8.16
C LEU A 468 -4.07 -9.41 8.94
N LYS A 469 -3.59 -10.47 8.26
CA LYS A 469 -2.62 -11.34 8.89
C LYS A 469 -1.50 -10.41 9.34
N LEU A 470 -1.44 -10.17 10.64
CA LEU A 470 -0.17 -9.80 11.23
C LEU A 470 0.77 -10.92 10.82
N VAL A 471 1.78 -10.61 10.06
CA VAL A 471 2.94 -11.49 9.99
C VAL A 471 3.44 -11.47 11.44
N ASP A 472 3.21 -12.54 12.17
CA ASP A 472 3.59 -12.65 13.58
C ASP A 472 5.09 -12.46 13.74
N LYS A 473 5.86 -12.58 12.64
CA LYS A 473 7.33 -12.40 12.60
C LYS A 473 7.78 -11.84 11.25
N GLY A 474 8.52 -10.75 11.27
CA GLY A 474 9.29 -10.24 10.15
C GLY A 474 8.72 -9.04 9.39
N PHE A 475 9.59 -8.38 8.63
CA PHE A 475 9.22 -7.35 7.67
C PHE A 475 8.81 -8.00 6.34
N SER A 476 7.84 -7.41 5.61
CA SER A 476 7.56 -7.80 4.23
C SER A 476 8.71 -7.43 3.30
N ASN A 477 8.83 -8.17 2.20
CA ASN A 477 9.82 -7.88 1.18
C ASN A 477 9.49 -6.53 0.52
N ILE A 478 10.47 -5.63 0.51
CA ILE A 478 10.43 -4.41 -0.28
C ILE A 478 11.34 -4.63 -1.48
N GLU A 479 10.85 -4.38 -2.68
CA GLU A 479 11.69 -4.27 -3.88
C GLU A 479 12.07 -2.80 -4.08
N PRO A 480 13.23 -2.35 -3.55
CA PRO A 480 13.67 -0.99 -3.76
C PRO A 480 14.04 -0.80 -5.24
N GLY A 481 13.73 0.37 -5.78
CA GLY A 481 14.13 0.74 -7.15
C GLY A 481 15.66 0.65 -7.35
N ALA A 482 16.10 0.69 -8.61
CA ALA A 482 17.51 0.59 -8.97
C ALA A 482 18.40 1.58 -8.18
N GLY A 483 19.51 1.11 -7.65
CA GLY A 483 20.47 1.91 -6.88
C GLY A 483 20.16 2.04 -5.38
N PHE A 484 19.22 1.27 -4.88
CA PHE A 484 18.92 1.13 -3.45
C PHE A 484 19.34 -0.23 -2.92
N MET A 485 19.76 -0.26 -1.67
CA MET A 485 20.05 -1.47 -0.93
C MET A 485 19.42 -1.39 0.46
N VAL A 486 18.66 -2.40 0.83
CA VAL A 486 18.08 -2.53 2.18
C VAL A 486 18.62 -3.80 2.80
N VAL A 487 19.18 -3.67 3.99
CA VAL A 487 19.77 -4.78 4.76
C VAL A 487 18.98 -4.97 6.03
N TYR A 488 18.58 -6.19 6.28
CA TYR A 488 17.86 -6.60 7.47
C TYR A 488 18.77 -7.47 8.34
N ALA A 489 18.75 -7.25 9.65
CA ALA A 489 19.54 -8.03 10.61
C ALA A 489 19.10 -9.50 10.68
N ALA A 490 17.87 -9.84 10.32
CA ALA A 490 17.38 -11.20 10.26
C ALA A 490 16.46 -11.44 9.05
N LYS A 491 16.33 -12.69 8.59
CA LYS A 491 15.48 -13.12 7.49
C LYS A 491 14.00 -13.02 7.86
N HIS A 492 13.13 -12.98 6.84
CA HIS A 492 11.68 -13.02 7.03
C HIS A 492 11.27 -14.26 7.86
N GLY A 493 10.53 -14.02 8.94
CA GLY A 493 10.11 -15.09 9.88
C GLY A 493 11.10 -15.41 10.99
N GLU A 494 12.28 -14.75 11.05
CA GLU A 494 13.28 -14.92 12.09
C GLU A 494 13.34 -13.67 12.99
N THR A 495 13.77 -13.82 14.24
CA THR A 495 13.95 -12.73 15.22
C THR A 495 15.38 -12.23 15.19
N ALA A 496 15.61 -10.92 15.13
CA ALA A 496 16.91 -10.33 15.38
C ALA A 496 17.23 -10.43 16.88
N MET A 497 18.37 -11.01 17.22
CA MET A 497 18.81 -11.13 18.61
C MET A 497 19.35 -9.80 19.12
N ASP A 498 18.82 -9.35 20.26
CA ASP A 498 19.24 -8.09 20.90
C ASP A 498 20.48 -8.28 21.81
N GLY A 499 21.04 -9.50 21.85
CA GLY A 499 22.13 -9.84 22.75
C GLY A 499 21.66 -10.05 24.21
N ASP A 500 22.64 -10.23 25.13
CA ASP A 500 22.37 -10.47 26.55
C ASP A 500 22.17 -9.20 27.39
N GLY A 501 22.06 -8.05 26.76
CA GLY A 501 21.93 -6.74 27.42
C GLY A 501 23.27 -6.14 27.94
N SER A 502 24.35 -6.89 27.96
CA SER A 502 25.69 -6.45 28.41
C SER A 502 26.60 -6.00 27.26
N ALA A 503 26.34 -6.50 26.03
CA ALA A 503 27.10 -6.24 24.81
C ALA A 503 26.20 -5.68 23.70
N ASN A 504 26.80 -5.27 22.58
CA ASN A 504 26.10 -4.90 21.37
C ASN A 504 25.43 -6.13 20.70
N SER A 505 24.44 -5.89 19.85
CA SER A 505 23.81 -6.96 19.07
C SER A 505 24.85 -7.71 18.20
N PRO A 506 24.65 -9.00 17.92
CA PRO A 506 25.53 -9.74 17.02
C PRO A 506 25.67 -9.06 15.66
N PHE A 507 24.56 -8.50 15.13
CA PHE A 507 24.55 -7.81 13.85
C PHE A 507 25.35 -6.50 13.89
N ALA A 508 25.10 -5.61 14.87
CA ALA A 508 25.84 -4.36 15.00
C ALA A 508 27.34 -4.60 15.20
N THR A 509 27.70 -5.65 15.97
CA THR A 509 29.09 -6.04 16.20
C THR A 509 29.80 -6.49 14.92
N ALA A 510 29.19 -7.39 14.17
CA ALA A 510 29.71 -7.85 12.88
C ALA A 510 29.82 -6.70 11.87
N LEU A 511 28.75 -5.92 11.72
CA LEU A 511 28.71 -4.77 10.83
C LEU A 511 29.80 -3.76 11.13
N ALA A 512 29.97 -3.40 12.40
CA ALA A 512 30.99 -2.43 12.85
C ALA A 512 32.43 -2.91 12.60
N ARG A 513 32.68 -4.21 12.63
CA ARG A 513 33.96 -4.83 12.29
C ARG A 513 34.20 -4.80 10.79
N GLU A 514 33.24 -5.23 9.99
CA GLU A 514 33.41 -5.43 8.56
C GLU A 514 33.41 -4.11 7.77
N ILE A 515 32.71 -3.08 8.22
CA ILE A 515 32.77 -1.74 7.62
C ILE A 515 34.19 -1.16 7.60
N LYS A 516 35.06 -1.54 8.55
CA LYS A 516 36.46 -1.08 8.63
C LYS A 516 37.41 -1.80 7.69
N GLN A 517 36.99 -2.90 7.06
CA GLN A 517 37.83 -3.69 6.17
C GLN A 517 38.10 -2.94 4.86
N PRO A 518 39.37 -2.76 4.48
CA PRO A 518 39.71 -2.10 3.24
C PRO A 518 39.44 -3.01 2.02
N ARG A 519 39.01 -2.42 0.91
CA ARG A 519 38.76 -3.10 -0.38
C ARG A 519 37.71 -4.20 -0.35
N VAL A 520 36.82 -4.20 0.61
CA VAL A 520 35.67 -5.11 0.61
C VAL A 520 34.49 -4.37 -0.06
N GLU A 521 34.05 -4.87 -1.21
CA GLU A 521 32.91 -4.33 -1.94
C GLU A 521 31.63 -4.56 -1.13
N ILE A 522 30.69 -3.60 -1.16
CA ILE A 522 29.56 -3.52 -0.23
C ILE A 522 28.66 -4.77 -0.25
N ARG A 523 28.45 -5.39 -1.41
CA ARG A 523 27.68 -6.65 -1.51
C ARG A 523 28.40 -7.78 -0.78
N LYS A 524 29.71 -7.90 -1.03
CA LYS A 524 30.55 -8.89 -0.38
C LYS A 524 30.67 -8.63 1.13
N LEU A 525 30.69 -7.36 1.55
CA LEU A 525 30.69 -6.99 2.96
C LEU A 525 29.46 -7.54 3.68
N PHE A 526 28.28 -7.36 3.11
CA PHE A 526 27.05 -7.85 3.75
C PHE A 526 26.91 -9.38 3.68
N ASP A 527 27.51 -10.05 2.70
CA ASP A 527 27.66 -11.52 2.71
C ASP A 527 28.52 -12.00 3.88
N ILE A 528 29.65 -11.31 4.14
CA ILE A 528 30.52 -11.62 5.28
C ILE A 528 29.78 -11.34 6.60
N VAL A 529 29.12 -10.19 6.73
CA VAL A 529 28.32 -9.86 7.92
C VAL A 529 27.25 -10.93 8.17
N ARG A 530 26.58 -11.43 7.13
CA ARG A 530 25.59 -12.52 7.24
C ARG A 530 26.24 -13.78 7.82
N ASP A 531 27.36 -14.19 7.26
CA ASP A 531 28.05 -15.43 7.66
C ASP A 531 28.58 -15.33 9.10
N ASP A 532 29.10 -14.16 9.50
CA ASP A 532 29.57 -13.88 10.84
C ASP A 532 28.45 -13.90 11.88
N VAL A 533 27.31 -13.26 11.57
CA VAL A 533 26.14 -13.26 12.47
C VAL A 533 25.58 -14.67 12.59
N TRP A 534 25.47 -15.40 11.47
CA TRP A 534 25.02 -16.79 11.46
C TRP A 534 25.86 -17.69 12.37
N ALA A 535 27.19 -17.54 12.28
CA ALA A 535 28.11 -18.28 13.16
C ALA A 535 28.01 -17.82 14.62
N ALA A 536 27.97 -16.50 14.89
CA ALA A 536 27.93 -15.97 16.25
C ALA A 536 26.63 -16.31 16.99
N THR A 537 25.52 -16.45 16.27
CA THR A 537 24.20 -16.80 16.84
C THR A 537 23.89 -18.29 16.80
N LYS A 538 24.89 -19.13 16.57
CA LYS A 538 24.72 -20.61 16.47
C LYS A 538 23.63 -21.01 15.46
N HIS A 539 23.56 -20.30 14.36
CA HIS A 539 22.62 -20.51 13.26
C HIS A 539 21.16 -20.13 13.57
N GLU A 540 20.94 -19.19 14.49
CA GLU A 540 19.59 -18.73 14.85
C GLU A 540 19.19 -17.41 14.15
N GLN A 541 20.17 -16.61 13.66
CA GLN A 541 19.91 -15.33 13.01
C GLN A 541 20.65 -15.23 11.68
N GLN A 542 19.91 -15.02 10.59
CA GLN A 542 20.47 -14.86 9.25
C GLN A 542 20.13 -13.46 8.67
N PRO A 543 21.10 -12.52 8.60
CA PRO A 543 20.92 -11.25 7.90
C PRO A 543 20.57 -11.45 6.43
N PHE A 544 19.80 -10.51 5.89
CA PHE A 544 19.32 -10.58 4.51
C PHE A 544 19.38 -9.23 3.83
N THR A 545 19.62 -9.22 2.50
CA THR A 545 19.77 -8.01 1.70
C THR A 545 18.80 -8.01 0.54
N TYR A 546 18.12 -6.87 0.31
CA TYR A 546 17.27 -6.62 -0.84
C TYR A 546 17.81 -5.47 -1.68
N GLY A 547 17.57 -5.56 -2.99
CA GLY A 547 18.02 -4.57 -3.96
C GLY A 547 19.52 -4.72 -4.27
N SER A 548 20.01 -3.83 -5.12
CA SER A 548 21.41 -3.80 -5.50
C SER A 548 21.88 -2.37 -5.79
N PRO A 549 23.12 -2.03 -5.42
CA PRO A 549 23.72 -0.80 -5.89
C PRO A 549 23.84 -0.77 -7.41
N PRO A 550 24.11 0.40 -8.04
CA PRO A 550 24.31 0.49 -9.49
C PRO A 550 25.37 -0.50 -9.96
N GLY A 551 25.02 -1.37 -10.91
CA GLY A 551 25.84 -2.52 -11.31
C GLY A 551 27.16 -2.21 -12.03
N ARG A 552 27.40 -0.94 -12.39
CA ARG A 552 28.64 -0.51 -13.08
C ARG A 552 29.66 0.14 -12.15
N GLU A 553 29.35 0.34 -10.88
CA GLU A 553 30.24 0.94 -9.88
C GLU A 553 30.38 0.00 -8.69
N ASP A 554 31.61 -0.14 -8.19
CA ASP A 554 31.90 -0.81 -6.94
C ASP A 554 31.90 0.19 -5.80
N PHE A 555 31.30 -0.19 -4.68
CA PHE A 555 31.16 0.64 -3.50
C PHE A 555 31.93 0.06 -2.32
N TYR A 556 32.79 0.90 -1.71
CA TYR A 556 33.65 0.50 -0.59
C TYR A 556 33.48 1.51 0.57
N PHE A 557 33.24 1.03 1.78
CA PHE A 557 33.28 1.89 2.96
C PHE A 557 34.70 2.44 3.18
N VAL A 558 35.72 1.58 3.01
CA VAL A 558 37.13 1.93 3.04
C VAL A 558 37.76 1.59 1.69
N ALA A 559 38.04 2.62 0.89
CA ALA A 559 38.84 2.44 -0.31
C ALA A 559 40.27 2.07 0.11
N GLY A 560 40.85 1.03 -0.49
CA GLY A 560 42.25 0.71 -0.26
C GLY A 560 43.18 1.81 -0.80
N LYS A 561 44.35 2.00 -0.17
CA LYS A 561 45.44 2.82 -0.69
C LYS A 561 46.00 2.23 -1.99
#